data_5f77bb68a6e1931065b90bc32c78cf3d
#
_entry.id   5f77bb68a6e1931065b90bc32c78cf3d
#
_cell.length_a   1.000
_cell.length_b   1.000
_cell.length_c   1.000
_cell.angle_alpha   90.00
_cell.angle_beta   90.00
_cell.angle_gamma   90.00
#
_symmetry.space_group_name_H-M   'P 1'
#
loop_
_entity.id
_entity.type
_entity.pdbx_description
1 polymer ?
#
loop_
_entity_poly.entity_id
_entity_poly.type
_entity_poly.pdbx_seq_one_letter_code
_entity_poly.pdbx_strand_id
1 'polypeptide(L)'
;WASDKPLLRPFAQYGLGVLMIFQRNVGGNQTYFLGNVYQMAVKSYFPVVYALKEPIPFLILFIIATIGFFTFAFSKERHLKDWLRIHFAETVIFTWVLFYWAISINTNLNIGIRHLIPVYGGTAILVAGQLSVLYEHVKAKKTYLAFVGVMCAWLLAETIMVFPYYLTYFNEFAGGPSGGHRYVVDSNLDWGQDLKRLADWVDANNIKKISLDYFGWADPSYYLGDKAVWIRNGRYTNAGEFVRDNPDGGYIAVSVTFYQQSIATDKNYGWLTEYPPVIVVG
;
A
#
# COMPACT_ATOMS: atom_id res chain seq x y z
N TRP A 1 -11.66 -35.09 -9.62
CA TRP A 1 -12.92 -35.71 -10.06
C TRP A 1 -14.02 -34.67 -10.36
N ALA A 2 -14.33 -33.76 -9.43
CA ALA A 2 -15.37 -32.73 -9.66
C ALA A 2 -14.99 -31.75 -10.80
N SER A 3 -13.72 -31.45 -10.99
CA SER A 3 -13.20 -30.61 -12.05
C SER A 3 -13.36 -31.19 -13.45
N ASP A 4 -13.54 -32.53 -13.54
CA ASP A 4 -13.69 -33.24 -14.82
C ASP A 4 -15.15 -33.32 -15.28
N LYS A 5 -16.10 -32.93 -14.41
CA LYS A 5 -17.53 -32.92 -14.70
C LYS A 5 -17.99 -31.52 -15.11
N PRO A 6 -18.57 -31.32 -16.32
CA PRO A 6 -18.91 -29.98 -16.83
C PRO A 6 -19.76 -29.14 -15.87
N LEU A 7 -20.78 -29.75 -15.25
CA LEU A 7 -21.68 -29.08 -14.30
C LEU A 7 -21.03 -28.77 -12.94
N LEU A 8 -20.05 -29.56 -12.51
CA LEU A 8 -19.38 -29.40 -11.23
C LEU A 8 -18.09 -28.58 -11.30
N ARG A 9 -17.53 -28.42 -12.50
CA ARG A 9 -16.28 -27.71 -12.74
C ARG A 9 -16.25 -26.29 -12.14
N PRO A 10 -17.25 -25.41 -12.33
CA PRO A 10 -17.22 -24.06 -11.76
C PRO A 10 -17.15 -24.10 -10.23
N PHE A 11 -17.92 -24.97 -9.59
CA PHE A 11 -17.92 -25.10 -8.13
C PHE A 11 -16.61 -25.70 -7.61
N ALA A 12 -16.04 -26.67 -8.32
CA ALA A 12 -14.74 -27.26 -7.97
C ALA A 12 -13.61 -26.25 -8.10
N GLN A 13 -13.59 -25.45 -9.17
CA GLN A 13 -12.60 -24.39 -9.37
C GLN A 13 -12.72 -23.31 -8.31
N TYR A 14 -13.95 -22.88 -7.99
CA TYR A 14 -14.17 -21.93 -6.92
C TYR A 14 -13.70 -22.47 -5.57
N GLY A 15 -14.10 -23.70 -5.22
CA GLY A 15 -13.66 -24.38 -4.00
C GLY A 15 -12.14 -24.53 -3.91
N LEU A 16 -11.48 -24.88 -5.02
CA LEU A 16 -10.02 -24.95 -5.08
C LEU A 16 -9.41 -23.56 -4.84
N GLY A 17 -9.94 -22.49 -5.45
CA GLY A 17 -9.49 -21.13 -5.22
C GLY A 17 -9.57 -20.73 -3.74
N VAL A 18 -10.68 -21.07 -3.08
CA VAL A 18 -10.85 -20.83 -1.64
C VAL A 18 -9.81 -21.60 -0.83
N LEU A 19 -9.60 -22.89 -1.12
CA LEU A 19 -8.58 -23.71 -0.44
C LEU A 19 -7.16 -23.15 -0.65
N MET A 20 -6.83 -22.67 -1.84
CA MET A 20 -5.53 -22.04 -2.13
C MET A 20 -5.33 -20.76 -1.31
N ILE A 21 -6.38 -19.96 -1.10
CA ILE A 21 -6.31 -18.75 -0.25
C ILE A 21 -6.01 -19.18 1.21
N PHE A 22 -6.71 -20.20 1.73
CA PHE A 22 -6.44 -20.71 3.07
C PHE A 22 -5.01 -21.26 3.20
N GLN A 23 -4.56 -22.05 2.24
CA GLN A 23 -3.20 -22.59 2.22
C GLN A 23 -2.16 -21.46 2.23
N ARG A 24 -2.35 -20.44 1.40
CA ARG A 24 -1.46 -19.26 1.34
C ARG A 24 -1.47 -18.50 2.67
N ASN A 25 -2.64 -18.35 3.29
CA ASN A 25 -2.75 -17.68 4.58
C ASN A 25 -2.02 -18.45 5.69
N VAL A 26 -2.10 -19.78 5.69
CA VAL A 26 -1.36 -20.61 6.66
C VAL A 26 0.14 -20.54 6.45
N GLY A 27 0.59 -20.57 5.19
CA GLY A 27 2.02 -20.48 4.83
C GLY A 27 2.65 -19.11 5.10
N GLY A 28 1.86 -18.07 5.18
CA GLY A 28 2.32 -16.69 5.34
C GLY A 28 2.97 -16.12 4.08
N ASN A 29 3.60 -14.98 4.23
CA ASN A 29 4.35 -14.30 3.17
C ASN A 29 5.52 -13.52 3.77
N GLN A 30 6.68 -13.60 3.12
CA GLN A 30 7.80 -12.76 3.51
C GLN A 30 7.43 -11.29 3.31
N THR A 31 7.68 -10.46 4.32
CA THR A 31 7.25 -9.07 4.33
C THR A 31 8.39 -8.18 4.81
N TYR A 32 8.73 -7.15 4.02
CA TYR A 32 9.56 -6.04 4.50
C TYR A 32 8.67 -5.05 5.26
N PHE A 33 9.05 -4.74 6.49
CA PHE A 33 8.32 -3.81 7.34
C PHE A 33 9.26 -3.12 8.33
N LEU A 34 9.26 -1.79 8.34
CA LEU A 34 10.07 -0.95 9.25
C LEU A 34 11.56 -1.33 9.28
N GLY A 35 12.17 -1.53 8.11
CA GLY A 35 13.59 -1.85 7.99
C GLY A 35 13.97 -3.31 8.21
N ASN A 36 13.01 -4.19 8.47
CA ASN A 36 13.25 -5.61 8.72
C ASN A 36 12.43 -6.50 7.76
N VAL A 37 12.95 -7.70 7.50
CA VAL A 37 12.25 -8.72 6.74
C VAL A 37 11.73 -9.79 7.68
N TYR A 38 10.42 -9.96 7.69
CA TYR A 38 9.70 -10.94 8.51
C TYR A 38 9.26 -12.11 7.66
N GLN A 39 9.40 -13.32 8.18
CA GLN A 39 8.91 -14.54 7.53
C GLN A 39 7.43 -14.81 7.82
N MET A 40 6.91 -14.21 8.88
CA MET A 40 5.51 -14.32 9.32
C MET A 40 4.89 -12.93 9.43
N ALA A 41 3.57 -12.87 9.40
CA ALA A 41 2.85 -11.62 9.50
C ALA A 41 3.12 -10.87 10.81
N VAL A 42 3.14 -9.54 10.71
CA VAL A 42 3.28 -8.61 11.83
C VAL A 42 1.92 -7.95 12.08
N LYS A 43 1.38 -8.07 13.28
CA LYS A 43 0.03 -7.56 13.62
C LYS A 43 -0.10 -6.03 13.47
N SER A 44 0.98 -5.29 13.71
CA SER A 44 1.01 -3.83 13.53
C SER A 44 1.11 -3.38 12.07
N TYR A 45 1.30 -4.30 11.12
CA TYR A 45 1.50 -3.97 9.71
C TYR A 45 0.35 -3.12 9.15
N PHE A 46 -0.88 -3.65 9.16
CA PHE A 46 -2.01 -2.92 8.58
C PHE A 46 -2.33 -1.61 9.31
N PRO A 47 -2.35 -1.52 10.65
CA PRO A 47 -2.54 -0.24 11.34
C PRO A 47 -1.49 0.81 10.99
N VAL A 48 -0.22 0.43 10.95
CA VAL A 48 0.88 1.36 10.60
C VAL A 48 0.80 1.76 9.13
N VAL A 49 0.63 0.80 8.21
CA VAL A 49 0.55 1.12 6.78
C VAL A 49 -0.67 1.99 6.47
N TYR A 50 -1.81 1.73 7.12
CA TYR A 50 -3.00 2.58 7.00
C TYR A 50 -2.69 4.01 7.45
N ALA A 51 -2.08 4.19 8.63
CA ALA A 51 -1.73 5.52 9.12
C ALA A 51 -0.72 6.27 8.23
N LEU A 52 0.14 5.57 7.50
CA LEU A 52 1.14 6.15 6.60
C LEU A 52 0.62 6.38 5.17
N LYS A 53 -0.45 5.67 4.77
CA LYS A 53 -1.01 5.77 3.41
C LYS A 53 -2.34 6.51 3.34
N GLU A 54 -2.98 6.78 4.47
CA GLU A 54 -4.15 7.66 4.49
C GLU A 54 -3.72 9.12 4.49
N PRO A 55 -4.39 9.99 3.70
CA PRO A 55 -4.15 11.42 3.73
C PRO A 55 -4.35 12.00 5.15
N ILE A 56 -3.45 12.87 5.58
CA ILE A 56 -3.52 13.48 6.91
C ILE A 56 -4.87 14.19 7.16
N PRO A 57 -5.43 14.97 6.24
CA PRO A 57 -6.73 15.59 6.45
C PRO A 57 -7.85 14.56 6.69
N PHE A 58 -7.81 13.39 6.03
CA PHE A 58 -8.76 12.32 6.32
C PHE A 58 -8.56 11.73 7.71
N LEU A 59 -7.32 11.50 8.14
CA LEU A 59 -7.00 11.02 9.50
C LEU A 59 -7.49 12.01 10.58
N ILE A 60 -7.34 13.32 10.34
CA ILE A 60 -7.86 14.36 11.24
C ILE A 60 -9.39 14.27 11.33
N LEU A 61 -10.07 14.20 10.19
CA LEU A 61 -11.54 14.08 10.16
C LEU A 61 -12.00 12.78 10.82
N PHE A 62 -11.30 11.67 10.60
CA PHE A 62 -11.57 10.38 11.24
C PHE A 62 -11.44 10.45 12.77
N ILE A 63 -10.38 11.08 13.29
CA ILE A 63 -10.18 11.27 14.73
C ILE A 63 -11.30 12.13 15.31
N ILE A 64 -11.64 13.25 14.68
CA ILE A 64 -12.71 14.15 15.12
C ILE A 64 -14.07 13.42 15.12
N ALA A 65 -14.37 12.67 14.06
CA ALA A 65 -15.58 11.87 13.97
C ALA A 65 -15.64 10.81 15.08
N THR A 66 -14.53 10.13 15.34
CA THR A 66 -14.42 9.12 16.39
C THR A 66 -14.64 9.72 17.79
N ILE A 67 -13.99 10.85 18.10
CA ILE A 67 -14.19 11.58 19.37
C ILE A 67 -15.66 12.02 19.48
N GLY A 68 -16.22 12.59 18.41
CA GLY A 68 -17.62 12.98 18.37
C GLY A 68 -18.57 11.82 18.64
N PHE A 69 -18.33 10.67 18.00
CA PHE A 69 -19.12 9.47 18.24
C PHE A 69 -19.14 9.08 19.73
N PHE A 70 -17.97 8.98 20.37
CA PHE A 70 -17.90 8.61 21.79
C PHE A 70 -18.54 9.64 22.71
N THR A 71 -18.40 10.93 22.43
CA THR A 71 -19.04 11.98 23.26
C THR A 71 -20.54 11.94 23.19
N PHE A 72 -21.15 11.61 22.02
CA PHE A 72 -22.60 11.56 21.86
C PHE A 72 -23.21 10.21 22.19
N ALA A 73 -22.50 9.10 21.92
CA ALA A 73 -23.00 7.76 22.23
C ALA A 73 -23.16 7.54 23.75
N PHE A 74 -22.29 8.12 24.55
CA PHE A 74 -22.30 7.96 26.02
C PHE A 74 -22.99 9.10 26.78
N SER A 75 -23.51 10.13 26.09
CA SER A 75 -24.05 11.34 26.73
C SER A 75 -25.53 11.26 27.11
N LYS A 76 -26.27 10.21 26.74
CA LYS A 76 -27.72 10.09 27.06
C LYS A 76 -28.09 8.64 27.40
N GLU A 77 -28.95 8.49 28.43
CA GLU A 77 -29.68 7.27 28.77
C GLU A 77 -30.63 6.86 27.63
N ARG A 78 -30.12 6.37 26.51
CA ARG A 78 -30.90 5.79 25.45
C ARG A 78 -30.95 4.29 25.61
N HIS A 79 -32.13 3.69 25.52
CA HIS A 79 -32.23 2.25 25.43
C HIS A 79 -31.48 1.76 24.19
N LEU A 80 -30.51 0.87 24.38
CA LEU A 80 -29.63 0.34 23.31
C LEU A 80 -30.45 -0.16 22.08
N LYS A 81 -31.61 -0.78 22.31
CA LYS A 81 -32.49 -1.26 21.23
C LYS A 81 -32.98 -0.14 20.33
N ASP A 82 -33.41 0.98 20.91
CA ASP A 82 -33.93 2.11 20.14
C ASP A 82 -32.82 2.82 19.38
N TRP A 83 -31.64 2.92 20.00
CA TRP A 83 -30.48 3.46 19.34
C TRP A 83 -30.07 2.61 18.13
N LEU A 84 -29.94 1.27 18.29
CA LEU A 84 -29.60 0.34 17.23
C LEU A 84 -30.63 0.36 16.08
N ARG A 85 -31.90 0.54 16.40
CA ARG A 85 -32.98 0.63 15.40
C ARG A 85 -32.86 1.91 14.56
N ILE A 86 -32.56 3.05 15.19
CA ILE A 86 -32.42 4.34 14.51
C ILE A 86 -31.15 4.36 13.65
N HIS A 87 -30.05 3.81 14.16
CA HIS A 87 -28.72 3.79 13.53
C HIS A 87 -28.35 2.41 12.97
N PHE A 88 -29.35 1.70 12.42
CA PHE A 88 -29.12 0.33 11.95
C PHE A 88 -28.06 0.24 10.84
N ALA A 89 -28.15 1.12 9.84
CA ALA A 89 -27.22 1.12 8.72
C ALA A 89 -25.77 1.42 9.17
N GLU A 90 -25.59 2.44 10.00
CA GLU A 90 -24.29 2.81 10.56
C GLU A 90 -23.72 1.69 11.43
N THR A 91 -24.58 1.01 12.22
CA THR A 91 -24.18 -0.12 13.06
C THR A 91 -23.69 -1.30 12.21
N VAL A 92 -24.38 -1.61 11.11
CA VAL A 92 -23.99 -2.67 10.19
C VAL A 92 -22.64 -2.34 9.54
N ILE A 93 -22.49 -1.11 9.01
CA ILE A 93 -21.22 -0.67 8.39
C ILE A 93 -20.08 -0.70 9.43
N PHE A 94 -20.31 -0.18 10.62
CA PHE A 94 -19.31 -0.18 11.70
C PHE A 94 -18.88 -1.61 12.09
N THR A 95 -19.86 -2.50 12.26
CA THR A 95 -19.60 -3.91 12.56
C THR A 95 -18.78 -4.58 11.46
N TRP A 96 -19.12 -4.31 10.19
CA TRP A 96 -18.36 -4.80 9.04
C TRP A 96 -16.92 -4.29 9.06
N VAL A 97 -16.71 -2.98 9.26
CA VAL A 97 -15.39 -2.36 9.32
C VAL A 97 -14.55 -2.99 10.44
N LEU A 98 -15.10 -3.11 11.67
CA LEU A 98 -14.40 -3.72 12.80
C LEU A 98 -14.06 -5.19 12.55
N PHE A 99 -15.01 -5.97 12.04
CA PHE A 99 -14.81 -7.38 11.72
C PHE A 99 -13.71 -7.57 10.67
N TYR A 100 -13.74 -6.76 9.62
CA TYR A 100 -12.75 -6.83 8.57
C TYR A 100 -11.34 -6.45 9.06
N TRP A 101 -11.24 -5.41 9.89
CA TRP A 101 -9.99 -5.04 10.56
C TRP A 101 -9.46 -6.15 11.45
N ALA A 102 -10.32 -6.76 12.25
CA ALA A 102 -9.94 -7.87 13.12
C ALA A 102 -9.38 -9.06 12.33
N ILE A 103 -10.02 -9.42 11.21
CA ILE A 103 -9.50 -10.46 10.31
C ILE A 103 -8.16 -10.04 9.72
N SER A 104 -8.06 -8.82 9.17
CA SER A 104 -6.86 -8.35 8.50
C SER A 104 -5.64 -8.30 9.42
N ILE A 105 -5.81 -7.86 10.67
CA ILE A 105 -4.73 -7.83 11.68
C ILE A 105 -4.27 -9.25 12.06
N ASN A 106 -5.18 -10.22 12.03
CA ASN A 106 -4.88 -11.60 12.41
C ASN A 106 -4.55 -12.53 11.23
N THR A 107 -4.57 -12.02 10.00
CA THR A 107 -4.12 -12.79 8.82
C THR A 107 -2.59 -12.92 8.80
N ASN A 108 -2.09 -14.00 8.22
CA ASN A 108 -0.65 -14.19 7.96
C ASN A 108 -0.18 -13.58 6.63
N LEU A 109 -1.02 -12.77 5.97
CA LEU A 109 -0.72 -12.16 4.67
C LEU A 109 -0.56 -10.64 4.80
N ASN A 110 0.66 -10.17 5.00
CA ASN A 110 1.00 -8.75 5.00
C ASN A 110 1.56 -8.32 3.63
N ILE A 111 0.72 -8.31 2.60
CA ILE A 111 1.13 -8.07 1.20
C ILE A 111 0.58 -6.77 0.60
N GLY A 112 0.12 -5.84 1.41
CA GLY A 112 -0.25 -4.49 0.99
C GLY A 112 -1.57 -3.98 1.52
N ILE A 113 -1.66 -2.65 1.56
CA ILE A 113 -2.85 -1.91 2.05
C ILE A 113 -4.12 -2.21 1.23
N ARG A 114 -3.97 -2.67 -0.01
CA ARG A 114 -5.09 -3.07 -0.88
C ARG A 114 -6.05 -4.05 -0.23
N HIS A 115 -5.59 -4.84 0.72
CA HIS A 115 -6.43 -5.77 1.48
C HIS A 115 -7.44 -5.05 2.39
N LEU A 116 -7.24 -3.76 2.67
CA LEU A 116 -8.19 -2.93 3.43
C LEU A 116 -9.17 -2.14 2.53
N ILE A 117 -9.08 -2.21 1.20
CA ILE A 117 -10.00 -1.51 0.29
C ILE A 117 -11.49 -1.73 0.66
N PRO A 118 -11.93 -2.94 1.04
CA PRO A 118 -13.35 -3.15 1.39
C PRO A 118 -13.87 -2.33 2.57
N VAL A 119 -12.99 -1.79 3.41
CA VAL A 119 -13.41 -0.96 4.56
C VAL A 119 -13.32 0.54 4.31
N TYR A 120 -12.64 0.98 3.26
CA TYR A 120 -12.46 2.41 2.96
C TYR A 120 -13.78 3.15 2.78
N GLY A 121 -14.65 2.63 1.91
CA GLY A 121 -15.97 3.23 1.67
C GLY A 121 -16.83 3.29 2.91
N GLY A 122 -16.88 2.20 3.68
CA GLY A 122 -17.60 2.13 4.95
C GLY A 122 -17.07 3.13 5.98
N THR A 123 -15.76 3.23 6.12
CA THR A 123 -15.11 4.19 7.03
C THR A 123 -15.41 5.63 6.61
N ALA A 124 -15.34 5.96 5.32
CA ALA A 124 -15.67 7.30 4.82
C ALA A 124 -17.14 7.68 5.08
N ILE A 125 -18.09 6.76 4.88
CA ILE A 125 -19.50 6.97 5.18
C ILE A 125 -19.71 7.24 6.67
N LEU A 126 -19.09 6.45 7.55
CA LEU A 126 -19.19 6.64 9.00
C LEU A 126 -18.62 8.00 9.44
N VAL A 127 -17.46 8.38 8.90
CA VAL A 127 -16.83 9.68 9.17
C VAL A 127 -17.76 10.81 8.72
N ALA A 128 -18.24 10.78 7.48
CA ALA A 128 -19.13 11.82 6.95
C ALA A 128 -20.45 11.92 7.74
N GLY A 129 -21.05 10.79 8.09
CA GLY A 129 -22.26 10.74 8.91
C GLY A 129 -22.04 11.37 10.28
N GLN A 130 -20.93 11.03 10.95
CA GLN A 130 -20.61 11.59 12.26
C GLN A 130 -20.25 13.09 12.19
N LEU A 131 -19.56 13.54 11.14
CA LEU A 131 -19.33 14.98 10.91
C LEU A 131 -20.64 15.73 10.71
N SER A 132 -21.64 15.13 10.05
CA SER A 132 -22.97 15.72 9.93
C SER A 132 -23.67 15.85 11.29
N VAL A 133 -23.59 14.83 12.15
CA VAL A 133 -24.10 14.89 13.52
C VAL A 133 -23.41 16.00 14.32
N LEU A 134 -22.08 16.10 14.23
CA LEU A 134 -21.31 17.17 14.88
C LEU A 134 -21.75 18.56 14.43
N TYR A 135 -22.01 18.76 13.14
CA TYR A 135 -22.49 20.02 12.59
C TYR A 135 -23.78 20.50 13.28
N GLU A 136 -24.70 19.59 13.58
CA GLU A 136 -25.96 19.96 14.28
C GLU A 136 -25.72 20.45 15.71
N HIS A 137 -24.63 20.03 16.36
CA HIS A 137 -24.34 20.32 17.77
C HIS A 137 -23.36 21.48 17.96
N VAL A 138 -22.56 21.85 16.96
CA VAL A 138 -21.63 22.98 17.10
C VAL A 138 -22.33 24.31 17.00
N LYS A 139 -21.95 25.27 17.86
CA LYS A 139 -22.49 26.64 17.85
C LYS A 139 -21.95 27.45 16.66
N ALA A 140 -20.66 27.31 16.35
CA ALA A 140 -19.96 28.07 15.32
C ALA A 140 -20.05 27.36 13.95
N LYS A 141 -21.25 27.17 13.41
CA LYS A 141 -21.50 26.38 12.16
C LYS A 141 -20.64 26.83 10.97
N LYS A 142 -20.46 28.16 10.79
CA LYS A 142 -19.67 28.69 9.68
C LYS A 142 -18.18 28.30 9.79
N THR A 143 -17.61 28.41 10.99
CA THR A 143 -16.22 28.02 11.27
C THR A 143 -16.02 26.53 11.07
N TYR A 144 -16.98 25.71 11.51
CA TYR A 144 -16.96 24.26 11.30
C TYR A 144 -16.97 23.90 9.81
N LEU A 145 -17.89 24.49 9.03
CA LEU A 145 -17.95 24.26 7.59
C LEU A 145 -16.67 24.73 6.88
N ALA A 146 -16.11 25.88 7.28
CA ALA A 146 -14.85 26.34 6.73
C ALA A 146 -13.71 25.36 7.05
N PHE A 147 -13.65 24.83 8.26
CA PHE A 147 -12.67 23.80 8.65
C PHE A 147 -12.81 22.53 7.80
N VAL A 148 -14.02 21.95 7.72
CA VAL A 148 -14.26 20.75 6.89
C VAL A 148 -13.93 21.03 5.42
N GLY A 149 -14.31 22.21 4.92
CA GLY A 149 -13.98 22.64 3.55
C GLY A 149 -12.49 22.72 3.29
N VAL A 150 -11.69 23.22 4.26
CA VAL A 150 -10.22 23.24 4.16
C VAL A 150 -9.66 21.82 4.14
N MET A 151 -10.17 20.90 4.98
CA MET A 151 -9.74 19.50 4.97
C MET A 151 -10.06 18.82 3.63
N CYS A 152 -11.23 19.05 3.07
CA CYS A 152 -11.62 18.52 1.76
C CYS A 152 -10.75 19.12 0.63
N ALA A 153 -10.44 20.42 0.67
CA ALA A 153 -9.57 21.07 -0.30
C ALA A 153 -8.14 20.50 -0.22
N TRP A 154 -7.65 20.22 0.98
CA TRP A 154 -6.34 19.58 1.17
C TRP A 154 -6.33 18.16 0.58
N LEU A 155 -7.35 17.32 0.88
CA LEU A 155 -7.50 15.99 0.26
C LEU A 155 -7.47 16.06 -1.28
N LEU A 156 -8.19 17.02 -1.85
CA LEU A 156 -8.21 17.20 -3.30
C LEU A 156 -6.83 17.62 -3.83
N ALA A 157 -6.15 18.53 -3.15
CA ALA A 157 -4.82 19.00 -3.54
C ALA A 157 -3.80 17.83 -3.53
N GLU A 158 -3.76 17.02 -2.48
CA GLU A 158 -2.91 15.84 -2.43
C GLU A 158 -3.19 14.86 -3.57
N THR A 159 -4.48 14.60 -3.83
CA THR A 159 -4.89 13.71 -4.93
C THR A 159 -4.39 14.21 -6.28
N ILE A 160 -4.46 15.52 -6.53
CA ILE A 160 -3.98 16.14 -7.78
C ILE A 160 -2.44 16.11 -7.84
N MET A 161 -1.77 16.41 -6.75
CA MET A 161 -0.29 16.47 -6.69
C MET A 161 0.37 15.11 -6.89
N VAL A 162 -0.27 14.04 -6.46
CA VAL A 162 0.25 12.67 -6.58
C VAL A 162 0.01 12.07 -7.97
N PHE A 163 -0.88 12.65 -8.78
CA PHE A 163 -1.12 12.17 -10.14
C PHE A 163 0.17 12.17 -10.98
N PRO A 164 0.48 11.09 -11.71
CA PRO A 164 -0.23 9.80 -11.87
C PRO A 164 0.28 8.68 -10.94
N TYR A 165 1.00 8.99 -9.88
CA TYR A 165 1.77 8.04 -9.06
C TYR A 165 1.01 7.58 -7.79
N TYR A 166 -0.28 7.28 -7.91
CA TYR A 166 -1.12 6.96 -6.76
C TYR A 166 -0.65 5.76 -5.93
N LEU A 167 -0.02 4.76 -6.55
CA LEU A 167 0.49 3.60 -5.82
C LEU A 167 1.61 3.98 -4.85
N THR A 168 2.45 4.95 -5.24
CA THR A 168 3.60 5.39 -4.43
C THR A 168 3.23 6.47 -3.41
N TYR A 169 1.93 6.83 -3.30
CA TYR A 169 1.49 7.79 -2.30
C TYR A 169 1.79 7.31 -0.89
N PHE A 170 2.41 8.18 -0.12
CA PHE A 170 2.54 8.14 1.33
C PHE A 170 2.36 9.55 1.86
N ASN A 171 1.77 9.68 3.05
CA ASN A 171 1.57 10.97 3.67
C ASN A 171 2.87 11.54 4.27
N GLU A 172 2.78 12.73 4.82
CA GLU A 172 3.93 13.47 5.36
C GLU A 172 4.56 12.79 6.58
N PHE A 173 3.82 11.96 7.34
CA PHE A 173 4.38 11.15 8.43
C PHE A 173 5.41 10.14 7.93
N ALA A 174 5.24 9.64 6.71
CA ALA A 174 6.20 8.77 6.06
C ALA A 174 7.33 9.54 5.35
N GLY A 175 7.28 10.86 5.30
CA GLY A 175 8.17 11.69 4.49
C GLY A 175 7.71 11.82 3.03
N GLY A 176 6.41 11.66 2.81
CA GLY A 176 5.80 11.69 1.47
C GLY A 176 6.13 10.45 0.62
N PRO A 177 5.84 10.49 -0.69
CA PRO A 177 6.09 9.37 -1.61
C PRO A 177 7.55 8.88 -1.60
N SER A 178 8.52 9.78 -1.49
CA SER A 178 9.95 9.44 -1.46
C SER A 178 10.40 8.76 -0.15
N GLY A 179 9.62 8.86 0.93
CA GLY A 179 9.94 8.26 2.23
C GLY A 179 9.37 6.86 2.45
N GLY A 180 8.32 6.51 1.72
CA GLY A 180 7.52 5.30 1.92
C GLY A 180 8.30 3.99 1.90
N HIS A 181 9.34 3.90 1.05
CA HIS A 181 10.19 2.72 0.90
C HIS A 181 10.92 2.30 2.18
N ARG A 182 11.08 3.20 3.15
CA ARG A 182 11.71 2.90 4.45
C ARG A 182 10.80 2.07 5.35
N TYR A 183 9.50 2.13 5.11
CA TYR A 183 8.50 1.47 5.95
C TYR A 183 7.98 0.18 5.34
N VAL A 184 7.63 0.19 4.07
CA VAL A 184 7.08 -0.95 3.34
C VAL A 184 7.48 -0.90 1.88
N VAL A 185 7.43 -2.05 1.23
CA VAL A 185 7.67 -2.22 -0.21
C VAL A 185 6.57 -3.11 -0.81
N ASP A 186 6.85 -3.81 -1.91
CA ASP A 186 5.89 -4.66 -2.62
C ASP A 186 4.69 -3.81 -3.07
N SER A 187 3.53 -4.37 -3.15
CA SER A 187 2.29 -3.76 -3.65
C SER A 187 1.81 -2.50 -2.91
N ASN A 188 2.53 -2.02 -1.89
CA ASN A 188 2.31 -0.69 -1.34
C ASN A 188 3.02 0.43 -2.11
N LEU A 189 4.05 0.10 -2.88
CA LEU A 189 4.95 1.08 -3.48
C LEU A 189 5.40 0.67 -4.89
N ASP A 190 5.80 -0.59 -5.07
CA ASP A 190 6.41 -1.09 -6.29
C ASP A 190 5.78 -2.44 -6.67
N TRP A 191 5.03 -2.44 -7.73
CA TRP A 191 4.42 -3.63 -8.31
C TRP A 191 4.80 -3.80 -9.78
N GLY A 192 5.95 -3.23 -10.15
CA GLY A 192 6.50 -3.25 -11.48
C GLY A 192 5.83 -2.29 -12.47
N GLN A 193 5.03 -1.34 -11.98
CA GLN A 193 4.28 -0.40 -12.81
C GLN A 193 5.16 0.58 -13.59
N ASP A 194 6.41 0.76 -13.18
CA ASP A 194 7.30 1.79 -13.72
C ASP A 194 8.26 1.28 -14.81
N LEU A 195 8.13 0.01 -15.23
CA LEU A 195 9.01 -0.59 -16.24
C LEU A 195 8.99 0.17 -17.58
N LYS A 196 7.80 0.65 -18.01
CA LYS A 196 7.70 1.46 -19.22
C LYS A 196 8.41 2.80 -19.06
N ARG A 197 8.26 3.47 -17.89
CA ARG A 197 8.96 4.74 -17.61
C ARG A 197 10.47 4.57 -17.59
N LEU A 198 10.95 3.41 -17.05
CA LEU A 198 12.36 3.07 -17.11
C LEU A 198 12.82 2.92 -18.57
N ALA A 199 12.05 2.25 -19.41
CA ALA A 199 12.37 2.08 -20.82
C ALA A 199 12.40 3.44 -21.56
N ASP A 200 11.41 4.29 -21.33
CA ASP A 200 11.36 5.63 -21.92
C ASP A 200 12.59 6.47 -21.51
N TRP A 201 13.03 6.35 -20.26
CA TRP A 201 14.26 7.01 -19.78
C TRP A 201 15.53 6.44 -20.41
N VAL A 202 15.63 5.11 -20.54
CA VAL A 202 16.76 4.41 -21.19
C VAL A 202 16.89 4.86 -22.65
N ASP A 203 15.76 5.00 -23.35
CA ASP A 203 15.74 5.44 -24.74
C ASP A 203 16.11 6.94 -24.87
N ALA A 204 15.54 7.77 -24.03
CA ALA A 204 15.81 9.23 -24.04
C ALA A 204 17.30 9.55 -23.74
N ASN A 205 17.98 8.70 -22.98
CA ASN A 205 19.40 8.88 -22.64
C ASN A 205 20.35 8.04 -23.52
N ASN A 206 19.84 7.42 -24.58
CA ASN A 206 20.62 6.60 -25.52
C ASN A 206 21.43 5.50 -24.84
N ILE A 207 20.90 4.92 -23.74
CA ILE A 207 21.54 3.86 -22.98
C ILE A 207 21.44 2.56 -23.78
N LYS A 208 22.62 1.97 -24.07
CA LYS A 208 22.71 0.75 -24.88
C LYS A 208 22.44 -0.49 -24.08
N LYS A 209 22.77 -0.49 -22.78
CA LYS A 209 22.68 -1.66 -21.92
C LYS A 209 22.40 -1.24 -20.48
N ILE A 210 21.47 -1.93 -19.81
CA ILE A 210 21.12 -1.73 -18.41
C ILE A 210 20.99 -3.09 -17.71
N SER A 211 21.69 -3.25 -16.58
CA SER A 211 21.53 -4.41 -15.71
C SER A 211 20.29 -4.21 -14.86
N LEU A 212 19.35 -5.14 -14.91
CA LEU A 212 18.02 -4.99 -14.35
C LEU A 212 17.64 -6.12 -13.39
N ASP A 213 17.33 -5.76 -12.14
CA ASP A 213 16.65 -6.64 -11.17
C ASP A 213 15.24 -6.09 -10.90
N TYR A 214 14.26 -6.71 -11.56
CA TYR A 214 12.91 -6.19 -11.68
C TYR A 214 11.90 -7.00 -10.89
N PHE A 215 11.19 -6.34 -9.98
CA PHE A 215 10.05 -6.87 -9.25
C PHE A 215 8.75 -6.55 -9.98
N GLY A 216 8.18 -7.52 -10.68
CA GLY A 216 6.94 -7.36 -11.43
C GLY A 216 6.65 -8.55 -12.33
N TRP A 217 5.53 -8.47 -13.05
CA TRP A 217 5.03 -9.53 -13.93
C TRP A 217 5.10 -9.17 -15.43
N ALA A 218 5.46 -7.91 -15.75
CA ALA A 218 5.66 -7.52 -17.13
C ALA A 218 6.98 -8.10 -17.66
N ASP A 219 7.07 -8.33 -18.97
CA ASP A 219 8.29 -8.77 -19.61
C ASP A 219 9.18 -7.57 -19.96
N PRO A 220 10.34 -7.39 -19.29
CA PRO A 220 11.27 -6.33 -19.65
C PRO A 220 11.79 -6.38 -21.08
N SER A 221 11.87 -7.56 -21.69
CA SER A 221 12.31 -7.69 -23.09
C SER A 221 11.34 -7.02 -24.06
N TYR A 222 10.04 -6.95 -23.70
CA TYR A 222 9.03 -6.25 -24.49
C TYR A 222 9.28 -4.73 -24.53
N TYR A 223 9.74 -4.13 -23.42
CA TYR A 223 9.94 -2.68 -23.31
C TYR A 223 11.37 -2.25 -23.65
N LEU A 224 12.36 -3.04 -23.27
CA LEU A 224 13.78 -2.69 -23.37
C LEU A 224 14.53 -3.45 -24.46
N GLY A 225 13.91 -4.51 -25.04
CA GLY A 225 14.57 -5.36 -26.03
C GLY A 225 15.90 -5.93 -25.51
N ASP A 226 16.91 -5.93 -26.36
CA ASP A 226 18.25 -6.44 -26.04
C ASP A 226 19.06 -5.52 -25.08
N LYS A 227 18.52 -4.35 -24.72
CA LYS A 227 19.17 -3.44 -23.77
C LYS A 227 19.10 -3.97 -22.33
N ALA A 228 18.09 -4.77 -21.99
CA ALA A 228 17.93 -5.33 -20.66
C ALA A 228 18.81 -6.56 -20.44
N VAL A 229 19.69 -6.48 -19.46
CA VAL A 229 20.46 -7.63 -18.96
C VAL A 229 19.88 -8.00 -17.62
N TRP A 230 19.19 -9.13 -17.57
CA TRP A 230 18.64 -9.64 -16.33
C TRP A 230 19.76 -9.98 -15.35
N ILE A 231 19.65 -9.38 -14.18
CA ILE A 231 20.46 -9.74 -13.02
C ILE A 231 19.53 -10.17 -11.88
N ARG A 232 20.12 -10.81 -10.89
CA ARG A 232 19.44 -11.13 -9.63
C ARG A 232 20.27 -10.63 -8.47
N ASN A 233 19.63 -10.49 -7.33
CA ASN A 233 20.32 -10.22 -6.07
C ASN A 233 21.54 -11.15 -5.90
N GLY A 234 22.71 -10.57 -5.60
CA GLY A 234 23.97 -11.28 -5.49
C GLY A 234 24.78 -11.43 -6.79
N ARG A 235 24.28 -10.95 -7.96
CA ARG A 235 25.09 -10.93 -9.20
C ARG A 235 26.30 -10.02 -9.06
N TYR A 236 26.13 -8.86 -8.42
CA TYR A 236 27.19 -7.91 -8.11
C TYR A 236 27.13 -7.58 -6.62
N THR A 237 28.18 -7.91 -5.88
CA THR A 237 28.29 -7.65 -4.45
C THR A 237 29.14 -6.43 -4.11
N ASN A 238 29.78 -5.85 -5.13
CA ASN A 238 30.56 -4.62 -5.05
C ASN A 238 30.67 -3.95 -6.42
N ALA A 239 31.07 -2.68 -6.41
CA ALA A 239 31.26 -1.88 -7.63
C ALA A 239 32.31 -2.46 -8.59
N GLY A 240 33.36 -3.09 -8.07
CA GLY A 240 34.42 -3.67 -8.89
C GLY A 240 33.92 -4.81 -9.77
N GLU A 241 33.04 -5.66 -9.27
CA GLU A 241 32.41 -6.71 -10.08
C GLU A 241 31.53 -6.13 -11.19
N PHE A 242 30.75 -5.08 -10.87
CA PHE A 242 29.93 -4.41 -11.87
C PHE A 242 30.77 -3.78 -12.98
N VAL A 243 31.81 -3.03 -12.63
CA VAL A 243 32.69 -2.37 -13.60
C VAL A 243 33.45 -3.37 -14.46
N ARG A 244 33.90 -4.48 -13.90
CA ARG A 244 34.57 -5.55 -14.65
C ARG A 244 33.69 -6.13 -15.77
N ASP A 245 32.41 -6.32 -15.50
CA ASP A 245 31.45 -6.85 -16.46
C ASP A 245 30.90 -5.75 -17.42
N ASN A 246 31.11 -4.48 -17.09
CA ASN A 246 30.69 -3.31 -17.86
C ASN A 246 31.85 -2.32 -18.02
N PRO A 247 32.94 -2.68 -18.74
CA PRO A 247 34.17 -1.88 -18.81
C PRO A 247 33.96 -0.52 -19.52
N ASP A 248 33.00 -0.42 -20.42
CA ASP A 248 32.61 0.81 -21.12
C ASP A 248 31.63 1.70 -20.30
N GLY A 249 31.41 1.34 -19.06
CA GLY A 249 30.38 1.92 -18.21
C GLY A 249 29.02 1.25 -18.37
N GLY A 250 28.11 1.52 -17.44
CA GLY A 250 26.77 0.92 -17.46
C GLY A 250 25.88 1.46 -16.36
N TYR A 251 24.64 1.01 -16.40
CA TYR A 251 23.61 1.33 -15.41
C TYR A 251 23.10 0.05 -14.77
N ILE A 252 22.78 0.15 -13.49
CA ILE A 252 22.09 -0.89 -12.74
C ILE A 252 20.74 -0.30 -12.27
N ALA A 253 19.66 -0.98 -12.59
CA ALA A 253 18.33 -0.65 -12.10
C ALA A 253 17.83 -1.79 -11.21
N VAL A 254 17.44 -1.45 -10.01
CA VAL A 254 16.94 -2.41 -9.02
C VAL A 254 15.59 -1.92 -8.52
N SER A 255 14.59 -2.77 -8.60
CA SER A 255 13.29 -2.51 -7.97
C SER A 255 13.47 -2.29 -6.47
N VAL A 256 12.81 -1.25 -5.95
CA VAL A 256 12.92 -0.86 -4.55
C VAL A 256 12.58 -2.00 -3.59
N THR A 257 11.69 -2.91 -3.99
CA THR A 257 11.35 -4.12 -3.23
C THR A 257 12.56 -5.02 -3.02
N PHE A 258 13.30 -5.35 -4.07
CA PHE A 258 14.50 -6.18 -3.98
C PHE A 258 15.64 -5.46 -3.28
N TYR A 259 15.80 -4.16 -3.55
CA TYR A 259 16.79 -3.34 -2.89
C TYR A 259 16.61 -3.33 -1.36
N GLN A 260 15.42 -2.99 -0.88
CA GLN A 260 15.15 -2.91 0.56
C GLN A 260 15.22 -4.27 1.27
N GLN A 261 14.73 -5.32 0.62
CA GLN A 261 14.86 -6.68 1.16
C GLN A 261 16.32 -7.08 1.28
N SER A 262 17.14 -6.81 0.26
CA SER A 262 18.57 -7.12 0.31
C SER A 262 19.31 -6.33 1.41
N ILE A 263 19.04 -5.02 1.53
CA ILE A 263 19.63 -4.21 2.60
C ILE A 263 19.30 -4.77 3.99
N ALA A 264 18.06 -5.25 4.18
CA ALA A 264 17.59 -5.78 5.45
C ALA A 264 18.08 -7.21 5.76
N THR A 265 18.57 -7.97 4.77
CA THR A 265 18.93 -9.40 4.93
C THR A 265 20.39 -9.68 4.60
N ASP A 266 20.70 -9.89 3.33
CA ASP A 266 22.00 -10.36 2.83
C ASP A 266 23.01 -9.24 2.54
N LYS A 267 22.50 -7.99 2.45
CA LYS A 267 23.28 -6.78 2.13
C LYS A 267 24.02 -6.81 0.78
N ASN A 268 23.62 -7.70 -0.13
CA ASN A 268 24.27 -7.82 -1.45
C ASN A 268 24.19 -6.53 -2.27
N TYR A 269 23.08 -5.74 -2.13
CA TYR A 269 22.97 -4.40 -2.70
C TYR A 269 23.48 -3.30 -1.77
N GLY A 270 24.10 -3.64 -0.62
CA GLY A 270 24.61 -2.67 0.35
C GLY A 270 25.63 -1.69 -0.24
N TRP A 271 26.44 -2.12 -1.19
CA TRP A 271 27.42 -1.27 -1.86
C TRP A 271 26.76 -0.14 -2.68
N LEU A 272 25.52 -0.30 -3.15
CA LEU A 272 24.78 0.77 -3.85
C LEU A 272 24.45 1.95 -2.93
N THR A 273 24.47 1.79 -1.61
CA THR A 273 24.23 2.90 -0.67
C THR A 273 25.33 3.97 -0.73
N GLU A 274 26.52 3.62 -1.22
CA GLU A 274 27.63 4.55 -1.39
C GLU A 274 27.49 5.43 -2.62
N TYR A 275 26.53 5.12 -3.51
CA TYR A 275 26.31 5.81 -4.77
C TYR A 275 24.92 6.41 -4.79
N PRO A 276 24.76 7.74 -4.98
CA PRO A 276 23.44 8.31 -5.14
C PRO A 276 22.80 7.78 -6.43
N PRO A 277 21.49 7.50 -6.42
CA PRO A 277 20.81 7.07 -7.63
C PRO A 277 20.84 8.19 -8.69
N VAL A 278 21.12 7.81 -9.93
CA VAL A 278 21.08 8.75 -11.08
C VAL A 278 19.65 9.24 -11.32
N ILE A 279 18.68 8.34 -11.11
CA ILE A 279 17.25 8.63 -11.20
C ILE A 279 16.47 7.69 -10.30
N VAL A 280 15.37 8.17 -9.78
CA VAL A 280 14.31 7.36 -9.19
C VAL A 280 13.14 7.39 -10.15
N VAL A 281 12.65 6.22 -10.57
CA VAL A 281 11.57 6.07 -11.54
C VAL A 281 10.30 5.67 -10.80
N GLY A 282 9.28 6.56 -10.80
CA GLY A 282 7.98 6.32 -10.16
C GLY A 282 7.69 7.20 -8.98
#